data_df8a2b9528ea3070eb59d901ded8d148
#
_entry.id   df8a2b9528ea3070eb59d901ded8d148
#
_cell.length_a   1.000
_cell.length_b   1.000
_cell.length_c   1.000
_cell.angle_alpha   90.00
_cell.angle_beta   90.00
_cell.angle_gamma   90.00
#
_symmetry.space_group_name_H-M   'P 1'
#
loop_
_entity.id
_entity.type
_entity.pdbx_description
1 polymer ?
#
loop_
_entity_poly.entity_id
_entity_poly.type
_entity_poly.pdbx_seq_one_letter_code
_entity_poly.pdbx_strand_id
1 'polypeptide(L)'
;METIGQILRNKRQALGLLLRQVSAYVDIDQAILSKIERNERKPTKEILDKLAEILKLDRDELLIQFISDKIAYEIADEDCASRMLKVAEKKIKYLKSHPIQN
;
A
#
# COMPACT_ATOMS: atom_id res chain seq x y z
N MET A 1 14.95 3.93 -0.60
CA MET A 1 13.51 4.09 -0.85
C MET A 1 12.73 3.52 0.33
N GLU A 2 11.86 4.31 0.94
CA GLU A 2 11.05 3.84 2.06
C GLU A 2 10.06 2.77 1.64
N THR A 3 9.96 1.71 2.42
CA THR A 3 8.91 0.70 2.23
C THR A 3 7.60 1.19 2.85
N ILE A 4 6.50 0.55 2.46
CA ILE A 4 5.19 0.88 3.04
C ILE A 4 5.20 0.68 4.56
N GLY A 5 5.84 -0.37 5.05
CA GLY A 5 5.96 -0.64 6.49
C GLY A 5 6.71 0.45 7.22
N GLN A 6 7.80 0.95 6.65
CA GLN A 6 8.56 2.06 7.23
C GLN A 6 7.76 3.36 7.27
N ILE A 7 7.01 3.65 6.22
CA ILE A 7 6.12 4.82 6.18
C ILE A 7 5.13 4.76 7.34
N LEU A 8 4.47 3.61 7.52
CA LEU A 8 3.49 3.41 8.56
C LEU A 8 4.11 3.53 9.95
N ARG A 9 5.23 2.85 10.18
CA ARG A 9 5.93 2.87 11.47
C ARG A 9 6.43 4.27 11.82
N ASN A 10 7.08 4.93 10.88
CA ASN A 10 7.61 6.27 11.11
C ASN A 10 6.51 7.26 11.47
N LYS A 11 5.38 7.19 10.78
CA LYS A 11 4.25 8.08 11.08
C LYS A 11 3.63 7.75 12.42
N ARG A 12 3.48 6.46 12.75
CA ARG A 12 2.96 6.04 14.06
C ARG A 12 3.82 6.61 15.19
N GLN A 13 5.14 6.46 15.06
CA GLN A 13 6.09 6.96 16.06
C GLN A 13 6.07 8.49 16.14
N ALA A 14 5.99 9.16 14.99
CA ALA A 14 5.91 10.62 14.93
C ALA A 14 4.67 11.17 15.65
N LEU A 15 3.57 10.42 15.60
CA LEU A 15 2.32 10.79 16.30
C LEU A 15 2.31 10.33 17.75
N GLY A 16 3.35 9.64 18.22
CA GLY A 16 3.42 9.14 19.58
C GLY A 16 2.46 8.01 19.88
N LEU A 17 2.02 7.29 18.85
CA LEU A 17 1.07 6.20 19.02
C LEU A 17 1.79 4.87 19.26
N LEU A 18 1.23 4.08 20.18
CA LEU A 18 1.71 2.73 20.46
C LEU A 18 1.12 1.73 19.49
N LEU A 19 1.85 0.63 19.26
CA LEU A 19 1.35 -0.46 18.40
C LEU A 19 -0.05 -0.91 18.81
N ARG A 20 -0.30 -1.08 20.12
CA ARG A 20 -1.61 -1.53 20.62
C ARG A 20 -2.75 -0.55 20.31
N GLN A 21 -2.44 0.74 20.28
CA GLN A 21 -3.45 1.76 19.96
C GLN A 21 -3.86 1.68 18.49
N VAL A 22 -2.88 1.55 17.61
CA VAL A 22 -3.13 1.46 16.17
C VAL A 22 -3.78 0.12 15.82
N SER A 23 -3.29 -0.99 16.38
CA SER A 23 -3.86 -2.31 16.10
C SER A 23 -5.31 -2.41 16.56
N ALA A 24 -5.64 -1.82 17.70
CA ALA A 24 -7.02 -1.78 18.19
C ALA A 24 -7.94 -0.99 17.24
N TYR A 25 -7.47 0.16 16.76
CA TYR A 25 -8.24 0.98 15.83
C TYR A 25 -8.51 0.26 14.51
N VAL A 26 -7.52 -0.45 14.01
CA VAL A 26 -7.60 -1.18 12.73
C VAL A 26 -8.25 -2.54 12.89
N ASP A 27 -8.43 -2.99 14.12
CA ASP A 27 -9.04 -4.29 14.47
C ASP A 27 -8.21 -5.48 13.96
N ILE A 28 -6.90 -5.44 14.25
CA ILE A 28 -5.97 -6.55 13.98
C ILE A 28 -5.08 -6.76 15.20
N ASP A 29 -4.48 -7.95 15.28
CA ASP A 29 -3.52 -8.25 16.35
C ASP A 29 -2.27 -7.37 16.24
N GLN A 30 -1.67 -7.03 17.38
CA GLN A 30 -0.41 -6.30 17.42
C GLN A 30 0.69 -7.01 16.64
N ALA A 31 0.73 -8.34 16.72
CA ALA A 31 1.71 -9.15 16.00
C ALA A 31 1.56 -8.98 14.50
N ILE A 32 0.33 -8.90 13.99
CA ILE A 32 0.06 -8.66 12.57
C ILE A 32 0.52 -7.27 12.18
N LEU A 33 0.18 -6.25 12.95
CA LEU A 33 0.62 -4.87 12.67
C LEU A 33 2.14 -4.76 12.67
N SER A 34 2.80 -5.41 13.65
CA SER A 34 4.26 -5.43 13.72
C SER A 34 4.86 -6.05 12.45
N LYS A 35 4.28 -7.14 11.94
CA LYS A 35 4.72 -7.77 10.70
C LYS A 35 4.52 -6.85 9.50
N ILE A 36 3.41 -6.11 9.45
CA ILE A 36 3.15 -5.13 8.39
C ILE A 36 4.23 -4.05 8.41
N GLU A 37 4.55 -3.51 9.58
CA GLU A 37 5.59 -2.48 9.73
C GLU A 37 6.98 -2.98 9.34
N ARG A 38 7.24 -4.28 9.49
CA ARG A 38 8.51 -4.90 9.09
C ARG A 38 8.50 -5.45 7.66
N ASN A 39 7.43 -5.23 6.92
CA ASN A 39 7.25 -5.73 5.56
C ASN A 39 7.26 -7.27 5.45
N GLU A 40 6.92 -7.94 6.53
CA GLU A 40 6.78 -9.39 6.56
C GLU A 40 5.37 -9.84 6.19
N ARG A 41 4.43 -8.89 6.16
CA ARG A 41 3.05 -9.14 5.77
C ARG A 41 2.48 -7.92 5.06
N LYS A 42 1.73 -8.15 4.00
CA LYS A 42 1.07 -7.08 3.25
C LYS A 42 -0.31 -6.79 3.86
N PRO A 43 -0.66 -5.52 4.08
CA PRO A 43 -2.01 -5.17 4.51
C PRO A 43 -3.00 -5.34 3.36
N THR A 44 -4.26 -5.53 3.70
CA THR A 44 -5.34 -5.42 2.72
C THR A 44 -5.63 -3.93 2.46
N LYS A 45 -6.36 -3.64 1.39
CA LYS A 45 -6.79 -2.25 1.11
C LYS A 45 -7.62 -1.69 2.25
N GLU A 46 -8.48 -2.51 2.86
CA GLU A 46 -9.33 -2.10 3.98
C GLU A 46 -8.50 -1.72 5.20
N ILE A 47 -7.50 -2.53 5.53
CA ILE A 47 -6.57 -2.24 6.63
C ILE A 47 -5.79 -0.98 6.32
N LEU A 48 -5.33 -0.83 5.07
CA LEU A 48 -4.55 0.33 4.64
C LEU A 48 -5.37 1.63 4.77
N ASP A 49 -6.66 1.60 4.40
CA ASP A 49 -7.56 2.74 4.56
C ASP A 49 -7.69 3.16 6.01
N LYS A 50 -7.86 2.20 6.92
CA LYS A 50 -7.96 2.47 8.36
C LYS A 50 -6.65 2.98 8.93
N LEU A 51 -5.52 2.46 8.45
CA LEU A 51 -4.20 2.95 8.85
C LEU A 51 -4.00 4.39 8.40
N ALA A 52 -4.38 4.72 7.17
CA ALA A 52 -4.30 6.09 6.67
C ALA A 52 -5.11 7.04 7.57
N GLU A 53 -6.30 6.62 7.99
CA GLU A 53 -7.18 7.41 8.84
C GLU A 53 -6.56 7.70 10.21
N ILE A 54 -6.14 6.66 10.94
CA ILE A 54 -5.57 6.85 12.28
C ILE A 54 -4.21 7.56 12.25
N LEU A 55 -3.41 7.29 11.21
CA LEU A 55 -2.08 7.86 11.08
C LEU A 55 -2.09 9.23 10.40
N LYS A 56 -3.25 9.73 10.01
CA LYS A 56 -3.39 11.04 9.34
C LYS A 56 -2.54 11.12 8.08
N LEU A 57 -2.51 10.03 7.33
CA LEU A 57 -1.87 9.96 6.02
C LEU A 57 -2.90 10.15 4.93
N ASP A 58 -2.48 10.72 3.81
CA ASP A 58 -3.33 10.80 2.64
C ASP A 58 -3.60 9.38 2.11
N ARG A 59 -4.87 9.01 2.01
CA ARG A 59 -5.30 7.68 1.58
C ARG A 59 -4.82 7.34 0.18
N ASP A 60 -4.97 8.27 -0.76
CA ASP A 60 -4.60 8.03 -2.15
C ASP A 60 -3.10 7.89 -2.29
N GLU A 61 -2.32 8.75 -1.62
CA GLU A 61 -0.86 8.65 -1.64
C GLU A 61 -0.37 7.33 -1.07
N LEU A 62 -0.97 6.88 0.04
CA LEU A 62 -0.60 5.62 0.66
C LEU A 62 -0.93 4.44 -0.25
N LEU A 63 -2.10 4.47 -0.90
CA LEU A 63 -2.52 3.45 -1.85
C LEU A 63 -1.61 3.43 -3.09
N ILE A 64 -1.22 4.59 -3.59
CA ILE A 64 -0.29 4.70 -4.70
C ILE A 64 1.04 4.01 -4.35
N GLN A 65 1.59 4.29 -3.19
CA GLN A 65 2.82 3.64 -2.73
C GLN A 65 2.66 2.13 -2.62
N PHE A 66 1.55 1.67 -2.06
CA PHE A 66 1.30 0.26 -1.85
C PHE A 66 1.15 -0.51 -3.18
N ILE A 67 0.34 0.01 -4.10
CA ILE A 67 0.09 -0.67 -5.38
C ILE A 67 1.29 -0.56 -6.32
N SER A 68 1.97 0.60 -6.33
CA SER A 68 3.16 0.75 -7.17
C SER A 68 4.28 -0.20 -6.77
N ASP A 69 4.43 -0.51 -5.47
CA ASP A 69 5.36 -1.54 -5.02
C ASP A 69 5.02 -2.90 -5.61
N LYS A 70 3.74 -3.28 -5.60
CA LYS A 70 3.29 -4.55 -6.19
C LYS A 70 3.62 -4.64 -7.67
N ILE A 71 3.36 -3.56 -8.41
CA ILE A 71 3.65 -3.51 -9.85
C ILE A 71 5.16 -3.63 -10.07
N ALA A 72 5.95 -2.87 -9.30
CA ALA A 72 7.41 -2.89 -9.43
C ALA A 72 7.98 -4.28 -9.16
N TYR A 73 7.55 -4.94 -8.10
CA TYR A 73 8.03 -6.29 -7.78
C TYR A 73 7.60 -7.31 -8.83
N GLU A 74 6.44 -7.14 -9.43
CA GLU A 74 5.93 -8.06 -10.44
C GLU A 74 6.80 -8.09 -11.70
N ILE A 75 7.35 -6.94 -12.10
CA ILE A 75 8.04 -6.81 -13.39
C ILE A 75 9.51 -6.41 -13.27
N ALA A 76 10.05 -6.28 -12.05
CA ALA A 76 11.43 -5.79 -11.86
C ALA A 76 12.48 -6.62 -12.60
N ASP A 77 12.27 -7.93 -12.69
CA ASP A 77 13.22 -8.85 -13.32
C ASP A 77 13.01 -8.99 -14.84
N GLU A 78 12.02 -8.32 -15.41
CA GLU A 78 11.72 -8.41 -16.82
C GLU A 78 12.53 -7.39 -17.63
N ASP A 79 13.16 -7.85 -18.71
CA ASP A 79 13.96 -6.97 -19.57
C ASP A 79 13.15 -5.86 -20.21
N CYS A 80 11.87 -6.12 -20.48
CA CYS A 80 10.97 -5.17 -21.13
C CYS A 80 10.08 -4.41 -20.13
N ALA A 81 10.48 -4.32 -18.86
CA ALA A 81 9.66 -3.71 -17.80
C ALA A 81 9.12 -2.32 -18.17
N SER A 82 9.99 -1.45 -18.71
CA SER A 82 9.59 -0.10 -19.11
C SER A 82 8.50 -0.10 -20.19
N ARG A 83 8.63 -0.99 -21.17
CA ARG A 83 7.62 -1.14 -22.23
C ARG A 83 6.32 -1.73 -21.71
N MET A 84 6.42 -2.65 -20.77
CA MET A 84 5.25 -3.25 -20.12
C MET A 84 4.43 -2.17 -19.41
N LEU A 85 5.08 -1.25 -18.71
CA LEU A 85 4.41 -0.13 -18.03
C LEU A 85 3.69 0.78 -19.03
N LYS A 86 4.33 1.10 -20.14
CA LYS A 86 3.73 1.95 -21.17
C LYS A 86 2.49 1.30 -21.80
N VAL A 87 2.56 0.01 -22.09
CA VAL A 87 1.43 -0.72 -22.63
C VAL A 87 0.31 -0.84 -21.60
N ALA A 88 0.66 -1.12 -20.34
CA ALA A 88 -0.31 -1.19 -19.25
C ALA A 88 -1.07 0.13 -19.09
N GLU A 89 -0.37 1.26 -19.21
CA GLU A 89 -0.98 2.59 -19.13
C GLU A 89 -2.04 2.77 -20.22
N LYS A 90 -1.75 2.35 -21.45
CA LYS A 90 -2.71 2.42 -22.55
C LYS A 90 -3.93 1.53 -22.28
N LYS A 91 -3.70 0.32 -21.75
CA LYS A 91 -4.79 -0.61 -21.40
C LYS A 91 -5.67 -0.03 -20.31
N ILE A 92 -5.09 0.63 -19.31
CA ILE A 92 -5.84 1.28 -18.24
C ILE A 92 -6.75 2.37 -18.81
N LYS A 93 -6.24 3.19 -19.71
CA LYS A 93 -7.03 4.23 -20.37
C LYS A 93 -8.19 3.64 -21.16
N TYR A 94 -7.92 2.55 -21.88
CA TYR A 94 -8.96 1.82 -22.64
C TYR A 94 -10.03 1.27 -21.71
N LEU A 95 -9.64 0.61 -20.61
CA LEU A 95 -10.57 0.01 -19.65
C LEU A 95 -11.45 1.05 -18.96
N LYS A 96 -10.91 2.23 -18.70
CA LYS A 96 -11.70 3.34 -18.12
C LYS A 96 -12.74 3.88 -19.10
N SER A 97 -12.41 3.90 -20.41
CA SER A 97 -13.32 4.34 -21.47
C SER A 97 -14.34 3.27 -21.84
N HIS A 98 -13.98 2.00 -21.64
CA HIS A 98 -14.80 0.85 -22.02
C HIS A 98 -14.92 -0.08 -20.81
N PRO A 99 -15.65 0.33 -19.75
CA PRO A 99 -15.74 -0.48 -18.55
C PRO A 99 -16.41 -1.82 -18.83
N ILE A 100 -15.85 -2.86 -18.21
CA ILE A 100 -16.43 -4.20 -18.28
C ILE A 100 -17.67 -4.20 -17.41
N GLN A 101 -18.81 -4.54 -18.01
CA GLN A 101 -20.08 -4.69 -17.28
C GLN A 101 -20.33 -6.18 -17.06
N ASN A 102 -20.52 -6.52 -15.79
CA ASN A 102 -20.89 -7.89 -15.40
C ASN A 102 -22.39 -7.99 -15.17
#